data_fced22d97bd90050e1dcc57208c2487c
#
_entry.id   fced22d97bd90050e1dcc57208c2487c
#
_cell.length_a   1.000
_cell.length_b   1.000
_cell.length_c   1.000
_cell.angle_alpha   90.00
_cell.angle_beta   90.00
_cell.angle_gamma   90.00
#
_symmetry.space_group_name_H-M   'P 1'
#
loop_
_entity.id
_entity.type
_entity.pdbx_description
1 polymer ?
#
loop_
_entity_poly.entity_id
_entity_poly.type
_entity_poly.pdbx_seq_one_letter_code
_entity_poly.pdbx_strand_id
1 'polypeptide(L)'
;ATPVYMKGNEIEKASEKEISAMRAAMRSSAERSKKNVRAAEAMVDETIILTKSKDGIDLDDKTLLTLSLEEALKVNIADAKANSIIEIIKLRNLSENSTIKNVEEEKYDYILRFLINPAVLSALISIGIIGVYIELKTPGFGIGGVISIIAFSIFFFAQIFVGDSGFLSPAIFLLGIVLLAIEIFVIPGFGITGILGILGIVAGIFMSFGINNIAQATFVVFVSLIADIILIIILARF
;
A
#
# COMPACT_ATOMS: atom_id res chain seq x y z
N ALA A 1 -2.06 -25.31 1.31
CA ALA A 1 -2.56 -24.81 2.60
C ALA A 1 -3.87 -24.07 2.37
N THR A 2 -4.91 -24.43 3.10
CA THR A 2 -6.17 -23.68 3.06
C THR A 2 -5.86 -22.21 3.27
N PRO A 3 -6.40 -21.31 2.45
CA PRO A 3 -6.21 -19.87 2.70
C PRO A 3 -6.62 -19.54 4.13
N VAL A 4 -5.70 -19.01 4.90
CA VAL A 4 -5.92 -18.60 6.28
C VAL A 4 -5.52 -17.13 6.41
N TYR A 5 -6.22 -16.40 7.25
CA TYR A 5 -5.87 -15.03 7.57
C TYR A 5 -5.81 -14.85 9.09
N MET A 6 -5.00 -13.89 9.53
CA MET A 6 -4.93 -13.53 10.94
C MET A 6 -6.06 -12.55 11.25
N LYS A 7 -6.90 -12.91 12.23
CA LYS A 7 -7.89 -12.02 12.82
C LYS A 7 -7.60 -11.89 14.31
N GLY A 8 -6.89 -10.83 14.67
CA GLY A 8 -6.32 -10.70 16.00
C GLY A 8 -5.17 -11.71 16.21
N ASN A 9 -5.26 -12.53 17.26
CA ASN A 9 -4.28 -13.59 17.59
C ASN A 9 -4.70 -14.99 17.10
N GLU A 10 -5.83 -15.13 16.41
CA GLU A 10 -6.35 -16.41 15.95
C GLU A 10 -6.19 -16.54 14.43
N ILE A 11 -5.88 -17.78 14.00
CA ILE A 11 -5.80 -18.15 12.58
C ILE A 11 -7.17 -18.69 12.20
N GLU A 12 -7.93 -17.92 11.41
CA GLU A 12 -9.23 -18.36 10.86
C GLU A 12 -9.04 -18.93 9.44
N LYS A 13 -9.79 -19.99 9.13
CA LYS A 13 -9.92 -20.46 7.74
C LYS A 13 -10.67 -19.41 6.92
N ALA A 14 -10.26 -19.22 5.67
CA ALA A 14 -10.97 -18.34 4.75
C ALA A 14 -12.43 -18.75 4.61
N SER A 15 -13.32 -17.78 4.54
CA SER A 15 -14.75 -18.02 4.32
C SER A 15 -14.99 -18.63 2.93
N GLU A 16 -16.12 -19.31 2.74
CA GLU A 16 -16.50 -19.89 1.45
C GLU A 16 -16.54 -18.84 0.32
N LYS A 17 -16.92 -17.62 0.64
CA LYS A 17 -16.91 -16.48 -0.29
C LYS A 17 -15.49 -16.12 -0.76
N GLU A 18 -14.54 -16.11 0.16
CA GLU A 18 -13.13 -15.82 -0.15
C GLU A 18 -12.49 -16.95 -0.95
N ILE A 19 -12.75 -18.21 -0.58
CA ILE A 19 -12.29 -19.39 -1.34
C ILE A 19 -12.87 -19.35 -2.76
N SER A 20 -14.15 -19.03 -2.91
CA SER A 20 -14.80 -18.90 -4.23
C SER A 20 -14.17 -17.79 -5.08
N ALA A 21 -13.84 -16.65 -4.47
CA ALA A 21 -13.17 -15.55 -5.18
C ALA A 21 -11.75 -15.95 -5.60
N MET A 22 -10.98 -16.61 -4.74
CA MET A 22 -9.65 -17.12 -5.07
C MET A 22 -9.71 -18.18 -6.17
N ARG A 23 -10.67 -19.10 -6.10
CA ARG A 23 -10.89 -20.11 -7.13
C ARG A 23 -11.19 -19.46 -8.49
N ALA A 24 -12.06 -18.45 -8.52
CA ALA A 24 -12.35 -17.71 -9.76
C ALA A 24 -11.10 -17.01 -10.33
N ALA A 25 -10.27 -16.42 -9.48
CA ALA A 25 -9.00 -15.80 -9.88
C ALA A 25 -8.01 -16.83 -10.45
N MET A 26 -7.86 -18.01 -9.78
CA MET A 26 -7.01 -19.10 -10.25
C MET A 26 -7.49 -19.68 -11.58
N ARG A 27 -8.80 -19.88 -11.73
CA ARG A 27 -9.43 -20.28 -13.00
C ARG A 27 -9.08 -19.31 -14.12
N SER A 28 -9.39 -18.03 -13.93
CA SER A 28 -9.14 -16.97 -14.93
C SER A 28 -7.65 -16.90 -15.33
N SER A 29 -6.75 -17.02 -14.36
CA SER A 29 -5.31 -17.04 -14.61
C SER A 29 -4.87 -18.26 -15.40
N ALA A 30 -5.37 -19.44 -15.04
CA ALA A 30 -5.05 -20.69 -15.71
C ALA A 30 -5.60 -20.73 -17.16
N GLU A 31 -6.83 -20.28 -17.38
CA GLU A 31 -7.43 -20.14 -18.71
C GLU A 31 -6.62 -19.19 -19.59
N ARG A 32 -6.29 -18.02 -19.09
CA ARG A 32 -5.48 -17.02 -19.80
C ARG A 32 -4.10 -17.53 -20.16
N SER A 33 -3.50 -18.35 -19.30
CA SER A 33 -2.16 -18.92 -19.48
C SER A 33 -2.18 -20.28 -20.17
N LYS A 34 -3.35 -20.78 -20.58
CA LYS A 34 -3.56 -22.11 -21.19
C LYS A 34 -3.01 -23.26 -20.31
N LYS A 35 -3.21 -23.13 -19.00
CA LYS A 35 -2.81 -24.10 -17.99
C LYS A 35 -3.98 -24.97 -17.54
N ASN A 36 -3.68 -26.02 -16.77
CA ASN A 36 -4.71 -26.90 -16.23
C ASN A 36 -5.56 -26.18 -15.17
N VAL A 37 -6.80 -25.84 -15.55
CA VAL A 37 -7.74 -25.09 -14.72
C VAL A 37 -8.10 -25.86 -13.45
N ARG A 38 -8.39 -27.16 -13.56
CA ARG A 38 -8.80 -27.96 -12.40
C ARG A 38 -7.68 -28.11 -11.38
N ALA A 39 -6.45 -28.30 -11.84
CA ALA A 39 -5.28 -28.34 -10.97
C ALA A 39 -5.06 -26.96 -10.29
N ALA A 40 -5.22 -25.87 -11.02
CA ALA A 40 -5.09 -24.52 -10.45
C ALA A 40 -6.17 -24.24 -9.38
N GLU A 41 -7.41 -24.63 -9.62
CA GLU A 41 -8.50 -24.50 -8.63
C GLU A 41 -8.26 -25.38 -7.40
N ALA A 42 -7.79 -26.61 -7.57
CA ALA A 42 -7.50 -27.55 -6.47
C ALA A 42 -6.34 -27.09 -5.57
N MET A 43 -5.53 -26.12 -6.00
CA MET A 43 -4.50 -25.50 -5.17
C MET A 43 -5.06 -24.54 -4.10
N VAL A 44 -6.31 -24.12 -4.23
CA VAL A 44 -6.96 -23.16 -3.32
C VAL A 44 -8.27 -23.66 -2.72
N ASP A 45 -8.84 -24.75 -3.24
CA ASP A 45 -10.12 -25.29 -2.83
C ASP A 45 -9.99 -26.79 -2.51
N GLU A 46 -10.11 -27.16 -1.24
CA GLU A 46 -9.98 -28.53 -0.73
C GLU A 46 -11.15 -29.45 -1.10
N THR A 47 -12.22 -28.91 -1.70
CA THR A 47 -13.38 -29.72 -2.15
C THR A 47 -13.22 -30.29 -3.55
N ILE A 48 -12.14 -29.91 -4.26
CA ILE A 48 -11.88 -30.36 -5.62
C ILE A 48 -11.12 -31.68 -5.60
N ILE A 49 -11.78 -32.72 -6.07
CA ILE A 49 -11.20 -34.05 -6.23
C ILE A 49 -10.60 -34.19 -7.64
N LEU A 50 -9.35 -34.61 -7.72
CA LEU A 50 -8.68 -34.94 -8.98
C LEU A 50 -8.50 -36.43 -9.12
N THR A 51 -8.59 -36.95 -10.35
CA THR A 51 -8.40 -38.34 -10.65
C THR A 51 -7.31 -38.50 -11.70
N LYS A 52 -6.46 -39.51 -11.52
CA LYS A 52 -5.31 -39.79 -12.42
C LYS A 52 -5.72 -39.99 -13.87
N SER A 53 -6.88 -40.59 -14.08
CA SER A 53 -7.42 -40.86 -15.43
C SER A 53 -7.82 -39.59 -16.18
N LYS A 54 -8.26 -38.55 -15.46
CA LYS A 54 -8.82 -37.33 -16.03
C LYS A 54 -7.90 -36.12 -15.89
N ASP A 55 -7.21 -36.06 -14.76
CA ASP A 55 -6.43 -34.88 -14.37
C ASP A 55 -4.90 -35.16 -14.36
N GLY A 56 -4.50 -36.41 -14.56
CA GLY A 56 -3.10 -36.86 -14.57
C GLY A 56 -2.48 -37.06 -13.19
N ILE A 57 -3.19 -36.70 -12.11
CA ILE A 57 -2.79 -36.85 -10.73
C ILE A 57 -4.02 -37.18 -9.87
N ASP A 58 -3.82 -37.93 -8.79
CA ASP A 58 -4.87 -38.23 -7.82
C ASP A 58 -4.81 -37.22 -6.65
N LEU A 59 -5.96 -36.70 -6.26
CA LEU A 59 -6.13 -35.84 -5.08
C LEU A 59 -7.43 -36.21 -4.39
N ASP A 60 -7.35 -36.56 -3.12
CA ASP A 60 -8.48 -36.95 -2.29
C ASP A 60 -9.23 -35.68 -1.78
N ASP A 61 -10.48 -35.91 -1.34
CA ASP A 61 -11.32 -34.89 -0.69
C ASP A 61 -10.62 -34.31 0.56
N LYS A 62 -10.86 -33.04 0.82
CA LYS A 62 -10.32 -32.26 1.96
C LYS A 62 -8.81 -32.07 1.98
N THR A 63 -8.16 -32.24 0.84
CA THR A 63 -6.74 -31.93 0.68
C THR A 63 -6.54 -30.86 -0.40
N LEU A 64 -5.59 -29.95 -0.17
CA LEU A 64 -5.19 -28.99 -1.19
C LEU A 64 -4.09 -29.59 -2.06
N LEU A 65 -4.17 -29.33 -3.35
CA LEU A 65 -3.16 -29.77 -4.30
C LEU A 65 -1.83 -29.06 -4.03
N THR A 66 -0.81 -29.87 -3.72
CA THR A 66 0.58 -29.41 -3.62
C THR A 66 1.38 -30.24 -4.62
N LEU A 67 2.04 -29.57 -5.55
CA LEU A 67 2.75 -30.22 -6.65
C LEU A 67 4.27 -30.15 -6.45
N SER A 68 4.94 -31.27 -6.66
CA SER A 68 6.36 -31.30 -6.98
C SER A 68 6.60 -30.73 -8.39
N LEU A 69 7.85 -30.43 -8.72
CA LEU A 69 8.20 -29.93 -10.06
C LEU A 69 7.78 -30.91 -11.17
N GLU A 70 8.00 -32.21 -10.96
CA GLU A 70 7.67 -33.22 -11.96
C GLU A 70 6.16 -33.33 -12.16
N GLU A 71 5.39 -33.27 -11.10
CA GLU A 71 3.93 -33.28 -11.15
C GLU A 71 3.40 -32.00 -11.81
N ALA A 72 3.97 -30.83 -11.49
CA ALA A 72 3.57 -29.55 -12.09
C ALA A 72 3.80 -29.53 -13.61
N LEU A 73 4.89 -30.13 -14.08
CA LEU A 73 5.15 -30.33 -15.52
C LEU A 73 4.13 -31.27 -16.14
N LYS A 74 3.86 -32.42 -15.47
CA LYS A 74 2.96 -33.46 -15.95
C LYS A 74 1.53 -32.99 -16.09
N VAL A 75 1.03 -32.20 -15.12
CA VAL A 75 -0.33 -31.67 -15.15
C VAL A 75 -0.44 -30.30 -15.85
N ASN A 76 0.59 -29.85 -16.55
CA ASN A 76 0.63 -28.60 -17.28
C ASN A 76 0.36 -27.34 -16.40
N ILE A 77 0.95 -27.30 -15.21
CA ILE A 77 1.02 -26.08 -14.38
C ILE A 77 2.34 -25.36 -14.63
N ALA A 78 3.46 -26.08 -14.73
CA ALA A 78 4.75 -25.52 -15.13
C ALA A 78 5.03 -25.78 -16.62
N ASP A 79 5.79 -24.87 -17.26
CA ASP A 79 6.18 -25.01 -18.68
C ASP A 79 7.45 -25.83 -18.86
N ALA A 80 8.44 -25.62 -17.99
CA ALA A 80 9.73 -26.26 -18.07
C ALA A 80 10.47 -26.20 -16.73
N LYS A 81 11.51 -27.01 -16.59
CA LYS A 81 12.49 -26.93 -15.54
C LYS A 81 13.69 -26.12 -16.06
N ALA A 82 14.17 -25.18 -15.24
CA ALA A 82 15.41 -24.47 -15.50
C ALA A 82 16.21 -24.31 -14.20
N ASN A 83 17.51 -24.57 -14.26
CA ASN A 83 18.42 -24.43 -13.12
C ASN A 83 19.18 -23.10 -13.14
N SER A 84 19.06 -22.33 -14.23
CA SER A 84 19.71 -21.03 -14.39
C SER A 84 18.93 -20.11 -15.31
N ILE A 85 19.17 -18.79 -15.17
CA ILE A 85 18.57 -17.76 -16.05
C ILE A 85 19.00 -17.99 -17.52
N ILE A 86 20.24 -18.43 -17.73
CA ILE A 86 20.75 -18.71 -19.08
C ILE A 86 19.95 -19.84 -19.73
N GLU A 87 19.56 -20.87 -18.95
CA GLU A 87 18.72 -21.95 -19.44
C GLU A 87 17.32 -21.47 -19.80
N ILE A 88 16.74 -20.53 -19.04
CA ILE A 88 15.45 -19.88 -19.37
C ILE A 88 15.54 -19.11 -20.69
N ILE A 89 16.62 -18.34 -20.90
CA ILE A 89 16.86 -17.62 -22.15
C ILE A 89 16.86 -18.57 -23.34
N LYS A 90 17.54 -19.69 -23.22
CA LYS A 90 17.58 -20.74 -24.26
C LYS A 90 16.23 -21.40 -24.49
N LEU A 91 15.54 -21.82 -23.41
CA LEU A 91 14.23 -22.45 -23.47
C LEU A 91 13.15 -21.55 -24.10
N ARG A 92 13.25 -20.25 -23.90
CA ARG A 92 12.31 -19.25 -24.44
C ARG A 92 12.75 -18.68 -25.78
N ASN A 93 13.85 -19.18 -26.36
CA ASN A 93 14.45 -18.67 -27.61
C ASN A 93 14.66 -17.14 -27.59
N LEU A 94 15.02 -16.60 -26.43
CA LEU A 94 15.38 -15.19 -26.31
C LEU A 94 16.77 -14.96 -26.93
N SER A 95 17.01 -13.75 -27.42
CA SER A 95 18.32 -13.42 -27.98
C SER A 95 19.44 -13.62 -26.95
N GLU A 96 20.56 -14.21 -27.37
CA GLU A 96 21.74 -14.36 -26.52
C GLU A 96 22.30 -12.99 -26.03
N ASN A 97 21.96 -11.91 -26.73
CA ASN A 97 22.28 -10.55 -26.35
C ASN A 97 21.23 -9.92 -25.39
N SER A 98 20.31 -10.73 -24.85
CA SER A 98 19.34 -10.23 -23.87
C SER A 98 20.05 -9.74 -22.61
N THR A 99 19.85 -8.48 -22.25
CA THR A 99 20.42 -7.90 -21.04
C THR A 99 19.63 -8.40 -19.82
N ILE A 100 20.30 -9.15 -18.95
CA ILE A 100 19.74 -9.52 -17.66
C ILE A 100 19.87 -8.30 -16.75
N LYS A 101 18.75 -7.66 -16.44
CA LYS A 101 18.70 -6.59 -15.44
C LYS A 101 18.37 -7.20 -14.09
N ASN A 102 19.39 -7.31 -13.24
CA ASN A 102 19.15 -7.62 -11.84
C ASN A 102 18.47 -6.41 -11.19
N VAL A 103 17.24 -6.60 -10.71
CA VAL A 103 16.56 -5.59 -9.89
C VAL A 103 16.96 -5.88 -8.45
N GLU A 104 18.08 -5.29 -8.04
CA GLU A 104 18.47 -5.29 -6.63
C GLU A 104 17.70 -4.20 -5.90
N GLU A 105 17.26 -4.49 -4.67
CA GLU A 105 16.69 -3.45 -3.80
C GLU A 105 17.78 -2.42 -3.49
N GLU A 106 17.59 -1.22 -3.98
CA GLU A 106 18.54 -0.13 -3.71
C GLU A 106 18.33 0.40 -2.28
N LYS A 107 19.39 0.97 -1.69
CA LYS A 107 19.31 1.47 -0.30
C LYS A 107 18.19 2.48 -0.07
N TYR A 108 17.80 3.22 -1.09
CA TYR A 108 16.68 4.16 -1.01
C TYR A 108 15.32 3.44 -0.88
N ASP A 109 15.18 2.19 -1.36
CA ASP A 109 13.93 1.44 -1.22
C ASP A 109 13.58 1.19 0.26
N TYR A 110 14.59 0.90 1.09
CA TYR A 110 14.39 0.75 2.54
C TYR A 110 13.94 2.06 3.19
N ILE A 111 14.55 3.18 2.78
CA ILE A 111 14.17 4.51 3.29
C ILE A 111 12.74 4.85 2.87
N LEU A 112 12.39 4.61 1.60
CA LEU A 112 11.03 4.85 1.10
C LEU A 112 10.01 3.96 1.83
N ARG A 113 10.27 2.67 1.95
CA ARG A 113 9.39 1.74 2.70
C ARG A 113 9.19 2.19 4.16
N PHE A 114 10.22 2.70 4.81
CA PHE A 114 10.10 3.27 6.14
C PHE A 114 9.22 4.52 6.14
N LEU A 115 9.46 5.46 5.21
CA LEU A 115 8.72 6.72 5.14
C LEU A 115 7.24 6.55 4.79
N ILE A 116 6.87 5.54 3.97
CA ILE A 116 5.47 5.26 3.62
C ILE A 116 4.73 4.40 4.66
N ASN A 117 5.41 3.97 5.72
CA ASN A 117 4.74 3.26 6.80
C ASN A 117 3.64 4.13 7.40
N PRO A 118 2.40 3.63 7.56
CA PRO A 118 1.28 4.42 8.09
C PRO A 118 1.56 5.11 9.43
N ALA A 119 2.31 4.44 10.32
CA ALA A 119 2.70 5.04 11.60
C ALA A 119 3.66 6.22 11.43
N VAL A 120 4.62 6.11 10.49
CA VAL A 120 5.58 7.19 10.17
C VAL A 120 4.86 8.35 9.51
N LEU A 121 3.95 8.09 8.57
CA LEU A 121 3.14 9.12 7.91
C LEU A 121 2.26 9.86 8.94
N SER A 122 1.61 9.13 9.86
CA SER A 122 0.83 9.75 10.94
C SER A 122 1.70 10.62 11.84
N ALA A 123 2.89 10.14 12.20
CA ALA A 123 3.84 10.90 13.00
C ALA A 123 4.32 12.18 12.28
N LEU A 124 4.61 12.11 10.98
CA LEU A 124 5.02 13.28 10.19
C LEU A 124 3.91 14.34 10.13
N ILE A 125 2.65 13.92 9.93
CA ILE A 125 1.50 14.83 9.95
C ILE A 125 1.38 15.46 11.34
N SER A 126 1.43 14.67 12.42
CA SER A 126 1.34 15.20 13.79
C SER A 126 2.48 16.15 14.13
N ILE A 127 3.72 15.82 13.78
CA ILE A 127 4.86 16.72 13.97
C ILE A 127 4.64 18.04 13.22
N GLY A 128 4.13 17.97 12.00
CA GLY A 128 3.80 19.13 11.21
C GLY A 128 2.74 20.01 11.86
N ILE A 129 1.62 19.43 12.30
CA ILE A 129 0.50 20.16 12.93
C ILE A 129 0.93 20.75 14.27
N ILE A 130 1.61 19.97 15.12
CA ILE A 130 2.13 20.46 16.41
C ILE A 130 3.15 21.59 16.21
N GLY A 131 4.01 21.47 15.20
CA GLY A 131 4.93 22.53 14.84
C GLY A 131 4.22 23.82 14.45
N VAL A 132 3.14 23.76 13.64
CA VAL A 132 2.28 24.92 13.35
C VAL A 132 1.66 25.49 14.62
N TYR A 133 1.14 24.63 15.51
CA TYR A 133 0.55 25.06 16.77
C TYR A 133 1.55 25.82 17.65
N ILE A 134 2.78 25.31 17.78
CA ILE A 134 3.85 25.97 18.54
C ILE A 134 4.20 27.31 17.90
N GLU A 135 4.32 27.36 16.57
CA GLU A 135 4.63 28.59 15.83
C GLU A 135 3.60 29.68 16.04
N LEU A 136 2.31 29.32 16.04
CA LEU A 136 1.22 30.28 16.31
C LEU A 136 1.19 30.80 17.75
N LYS A 137 1.82 30.08 18.70
CA LYS A 137 1.93 30.49 20.09
C LYS A 137 3.17 31.35 20.39
N THR A 138 4.17 31.29 19.54
CA THR A 138 5.42 32.04 19.70
C THR A 138 5.47 33.23 18.75
N PRO A 139 5.86 34.43 19.20
CA PRO A 139 5.94 35.60 18.33
C PRO A 139 7.11 35.47 17.33
N GLY A 140 6.84 35.64 16.06
CA GLY A 140 7.80 35.59 14.97
C GLY A 140 7.93 34.18 14.36
N PHE A 141 8.70 34.04 13.26
CA PHE A 141 8.97 32.75 12.64
C PHE A 141 10.08 32.03 13.40
N GLY A 142 9.75 30.90 14.02
CA GLY A 142 10.63 30.17 14.90
C GLY A 142 10.83 28.69 14.55
N ILE A 143 11.24 27.93 15.54
CA ILE A 143 11.57 26.51 15.40
C ILE A 143 10.33 25.69 15.00
N GLY A 144 9.13 26.07 15.47
CA GLY A 144 7.89 25.37 15.18
C GLY A 144 7.58 25.36 13.68
N GLY A 145 7.70 26.51 13.03
CA GLY A 145 7.49 26.64 11.59
C GLY A 145 8.49 25.84 10.76
N VAL A 146 9.77 25.88 11.15
CA VAL A 146 10.81 25.09 10.48
C VAL A 146 10.53 23.59 10.59
N ILE A 147 10.18 23.08 11.78
CA ILE A 147 9.83 21.69 12.00
C ILE A 147 8.64 21.27 11.14
N SER A 148 7.61 22.12 11.07
CA SER A 148 6.42 21.87 10.23
C SER A 148 6.76 21.74 8.75
N ILE A 149 7.57 22.68 8.24
CA ILE A 149 8.00 22.66 6.83
C ILE A 149 8.78 21.38 6.54
N ILE A 150 9.70 20.99 7.40
CA ILE A 150 10.49 19.77 7.22
C ILE A 150 9.59 18.54 7.25
N ALA A 151 8.69 18.43 8.24
CA ALA A 151 7.80 17.28 8.40
C ALA A 151 6.87 17.10 7.18
N PHE A 152 6.19 18.17 6.75
CA PHE A 152 5.32 18.12 5.58
C PHE A 152 6.10 17.92 4.27
N SER A 153 7.32 18.47 4.15
CA SER A 153 8.17 18.22 2.99
C SER A 153 8.54 16.75 2.87
N ILE A 154 8.94 16.11 3.98
CA ILE A 154 9.23 14.67 3.99
C ILE A 154 7.98 13.85 3.68
N PHE A 155 6.83 14.21 4.26
CA PHE A 155 5.54 13.55 4.00
C PHE A 155 5.19 13.57 2.52
N PHE A 156 5.14 14.76 1.89
CA PHE A 156 4.79 14.88 0.47
C PHE A 156 5.85 14.28 -0.45
N PHE A 157 7.13 14.40 -0.10
CA PHE A 157 8.20 13.75 -0.85
C PHE A 157 7.99 12.23 -0.90
N ALA A 158 7.76 11.59 0.26
CA ALA A 158 7.51 10.15 0.31
C ALA A 158 6.29 9.74 -0.53
N GLN A 159 5.21 10.52 -0.47
CA GLN A 159 3.98 10.23 -1.19
C GLN A 159 4.11 10.44 -2.72
N ILE A 160 4.88 11.43 -3.17
CA ILE A 160 5.17 11.65 -4.60
C ILE A 160 6.01 10.50 -5.18
N PHE A 161 6.99 10.01 -4.43
CA PHE A 161 7.87 8.94 -4.90
C PHE A 161 7.18 7.58 -5.01
N VAL A 162 6.18 7.33 -4.16
CA VAL A 162 5.48 6.04 -4.10
C VAL A 162 4.12 6.10 -4.75
N GLY A 163 3.56 7.30 -4.85
CA GLY A 163 2.16 7.47 -5.10
C GLY A 163 1.78 7.96 -6.49
N ASP A 164 0.50 7.84 -6.76
CA ASP A 164 -0.19 8.27 -7.97
C ASP A 164 -0.57 9.77 -7.93
N SER A 165 -0.10 10.53 -6.94
CA SER A 165 -0.64 11.87 -6.64
C SER A 165 0.06 13.04 -7.33
N GLY A 166 1.28 12.87 -7.78
CA GLY A 166 2.07 13.94 -8.40
C GLY A 166 2.19 15.21 -7.55
N PHE A 167 2.51 16.33 -8.18
CA PHE A 167 2.70 17.63 -7.50
C PHE A 167 1.39 18.38 -7.17
N LEU A 168 0.23 17.87 -7.57
CA LEU A 168 -1.06 18.54 -7.34
C LEU A 168 -1.43 18.54 -5.85
N SER A 169 -1.19 17.44 -5.16
CA SER A 169 -1.52 17.31 -3.72
C SER A 169 -0.78 18.31 -2.84
N PRO A 170 0.57 18.47 -2.91
CA PRO A 170 1.25 19.51 -2.15
C PRO A 170 0.86 20.92 -2.60
N ALA A 171 0.52 21.16 -3.86
CA ALA A 171 0.07 22.46 -4.32
C ALA A 171 -1.28 22.87 -3.69
N ILE A 172 -2.25 21.95 -3.62
CA ILE A 172 -3.54 22.17 -2.96
C ILE A 172 -3.35 22.38 -1.45
N PHE A 173 -2.48 21.58 -0.82
CA PHE A 173 -2.12 21.74 0.59
C PHE A 173 -1.53 23.14 0.88
N LEU A 174 -0.57 23.59 0.09
CA LEU A 174 0.04 24.92 0.23
C LEU A 174 -0.97 26.04 0.00
N LEU A 175 -1.85 25.90 -1.00
CA LEU A 175 -2.96 26.84 -1.20
C LEU A 175 -3.86 26.91 0.03
N GLY A 176 -4.17 25.77 0.64
CA GLY A 176 -4.93 25.70 1.89
C GLY A 176 -4.25 26.44 3.03
N ILE A 177 -2.92 26.28 3.19
CA ILE A 177 -2.14 27.02 4.19
C ILE A 177 -2.20 28.52 3.92
N VAL A 178 -2.02 28.96 2.68
CA VAL A 178 -2.09 30.39 2.33
C VAL A 178 -3.46 30.99 2.65
N LEU A 179 -4.55 30.29 2.29
CA LEU A 179 -5.91 30.73 2.62
C LEU A 179 -6.14 30.82 4.12
N LEU A 180 -5.65 29.85 4.89
CA LEU A 180 -5.75 29.84 6.34
C LEU A 180 -4.91 30.99 6.96
N ALA A 181 -3.74 31.28 6.42
CA ALA A 181 -2.91 32.39 6.86
C ALA A 181 -3.57 33.72 6.57
N ILE A 182 -4.20 33.90 5.42
CA ILE A 182 -4.98 35.10 5.10
C ILE A 182 -6.12 35.31 6.11
N GLU A 183 -6.84 34.22 6.45
CA GLU A 183 -7.90 34.28 7.45
C GLU A 183 -7.41 34.73 8.83
N ILE A 184 -6.28 34.15 9.28
CA ILE A 184 -5.75 34.42 10.62
C ILE A 184 -5.15 35.82 10.71
N PHE A 185 -4.45 36.30 9.68
CA PHE A 185 -3.65 37.54 9.77
C PHE A 185 -4.27 38.73 9.08
N VAL A 186 -5.22 38.56 8.16
CA VAL A 186 -5.76 39.64 7.32
C VAL A 186 -7.25 39.87 7.56
N ILE A 187 -8.05 38.81 7.72
CA ILE A 187 -9.50 38.88 7.85
C ILE A 187 -9.90 38.69 9.31
N PRO A 188 -10.47 39.72 9.98
CA PRO A 188 -10.91 39.55 11.37
C PRO A 188 -12.16 38.65 11.44
N GLY A 189 -12.05 37.49 12.05
CA GLY A 189 -13.13 36.51 12.23
C GLY A 189 -12.88 35.26 11.44
N PHE A 190 -13.67 34.17 11.70
CA PHE A 190 -13.58 32.91 10.98
C PHE A 190 -14.62 32.86 9.85
N GLY A 191 -14.16 33.05 8.63
CA GLY A 191 -15.00 33.15 7.43
C GLY A 191 -14.76 32.03 6.39
N ILE A 192 -15.18 32.33 5.16
CA ILE A 192 -15.12 31.37 4.02
C ILE A 192 -13.69 30.99 3.70
N THR A 193 -12.73 31.90 3.77
CA THR A 193 -11.32 31.67 3.48
C THR A 193 -10.70 30.67 4.47
N GLY A 194 -11.08 30.75 5.75
CA GLY A 194 -10.64 29.79 6.76
C GLY A 194 -11.18 28.38 6.51
N ILE A 195 -12.45 28.25 6.16
CA ILE A 195 -13.07 26.96 5.81
C ILE A 195 -12.40 26.36 4.57
N LEU A 196 -12.23 27.17 3.51
CA LEU A 196 -11.56 26.72 2.28
C LEU A 196 -10.09 26.35 2.54
N GLY A 197 -9.42 27.08 3.43
CA GLY A 197 -8.06 26.76 3.86
C GLY A 197 -7.96 25.38 4.52
N ILE A 198 -8.83 25.09 5.48
CA ILE A 198 -8.89 23.78 6.14
C ILE A 198 -9.23 22.67 5.13
N LEU A 199 -10.23 22.89 4.28
CA LEU A 199 -10.59 21.93 3.24
C LEU A 199 -9.45 21.67 2.26
N GLY A 200 -8.70 22.72 1.87
CA GLY A 200 -7.52 22.59 1.01
C GLY A 200 -6.40 21.76 1.66
N ILE A 201 -6.11 22.00 2.95
CA ILE A 201 -5.12 21.22 3.71
C ILE A 201 -5.54 19.74 3.77
N VAL A 202 -6.77 19.46 4.17
CA VAL A 202 -7.30 18.10 4.27
C VAL A 202 -7.31 17.42 2.90
N ALA A 203 -7.82 18.10 1.87
CA ALA A 203 -7.85 17.57 0.51
C ALA A 203 -6.43 17.27 -0.02
N GLY A 204 -5.46 18.15 0.21
CA GLY A 204 -4.08 17.94 -0.19
C GLY A 204 -3.46 16.70 0.46
N ILE A 205 -3.71 16.49 1.76
CA ILE A 205 -3.26 15.28 2.47
C ILE A 205 -3.93 14.03 1.89
N PHE A 206 -5.26 14.01 1.74
CA PHE A 206 -5.97 12.85 1.21
C PHE A 206 -5.57 12.52 -0.23
N MET A 207 -5.46 13.54 -1.08
CA MET A 207 -5.04 13.36 -2.48
C MET A 207 -3.63 12.79 -2.61
N SER A 208 -2.75 13.00 -1.61
CA SER A 208 -1.39 12.48 -1.65
C SER A 208 -1.31 10.95 -1.62
N PHE A 209 -2.33 10.27 -1.12
CA PHE A 209 -2.40 8.80 -1.07
C PHE A 209 -2.92 8.16 -2.36
N GLY A 210 -3.46 8.97 -3.29
CA GLY A 210 -4.13 8.44 -4.48
C GLY A 210 -5.48 7.76 -4.18
N ILE A 211 -6.29 7.58 -5.23
CA ILE A 211 -7.66 7.05 -5.10
C ILE A 211 -7.68 5.61 -4.57
N ASN A 212 -6.67 4.81 -4.90
CA ASN A 212 -6.61 3.40 -4.52
C ASN A 212 -6.30 3.18 -3.03
N ASN A 213 -5.78 4.19 -2.33
CA ASN A 213 -5.30 4.09 -0.95
C ASN A 213 -6.13 4.93 0.05
N ILE A 214 -7.41 5.20 -0.26
CA ILE A 214 -8.31 6.01 0.61
C ILE A 214 -8.42 5.43 2.02
N ALA A 215 -8.44 4.11 2.17
CA ALA A 215 -8.50 3.46 3.48
C ALA A 215 -7.25 3.78 4.32
N GLN A 216 -6.06 3.75 3.70
CA GLN A 216 -4.80 4.11 4.36
C GLN A 216 -4.78 5.60 4.71
N ALA A 217 -5.21 6.49 3.79
CA ALA A 217 -5.35 7.91 4.04
C ALA A 217 -6.22 8.20 5.26
N THR A 218 -7.40 7.56 5.31
CA THR A 218 -8.34 7.71 6.43
C THR A 218 -7.71 7.27 7.75
N PHE A 219 -7.05 6.10 7.76
CA PHE A 219 -6.37 5.59 8.95
C PHE A 219 -5.27 6.56 9.43
N VAL A 220 -4.39 7.00 8.53
CA VAL A 220 -3.27 7.90 8.85
C VAL A 220 -3.77 9.24 9.40
N VAL A 221 -4.75 9.86 8.73
CA VAL A 221 -5.33 11.14 9.17
C VAL A 221 -6.06 10.99 10.50
N PHE A 222 -6.81 9.91 10.69
CA PHE A 222 -7.54 9.68 11.95
C PHE A 222 -6.58 9.48 13.13
N VAL A 223 -5.53 8.68 12.95
CA VAL A 223 -4.50 8.45 13.98
C VAL A 223 -3.76 9.74 14.31
N SER A 224 -3.36 10.53 13.30
CA SER A 224 -2.71 11.82 13.54
C SER A 224 -3.61 12.80 14.27
N LEU A 225 -4.89 12.92 13.90
CA LEU A 225 -5.84 13.81 14.60
C LEU A 225 -6.01 13.44 16.07
N ILE A 226 -6.13 12.17 16.40
CA ILE A 226 -6.22 11.74 17.81
C ILE A 226 -4.94 12.10 18.57
N ALA A 227 -3.78 11.80 17.97
CA ALA A 227 -2.50 12.14 18.57
C ALA A 227 -2.35 13.65 18.78
N ASP A 228 -2.75 14.47 17.81
CA ASP A 228 -2.67 15.92 17.86
C ASP A 228 -3.58 16.50 18.93
N ILE A 229 -4.82 16.03 19.04
CA ILE A 229 -5.74 16.46 20.11
C ILE A 229 -5.13 16.17 21.48
N ILE A 230 -4.58 14.98 21.70
CA ILE A 230 -3.95 14.61 22.96
C ILE A 230 -2.75 15.52 23.25
N LEU A 231 -1.87 15.71 22.25
CA LEU A 231 -0.67 16.53 22.39
C LEU A 231 -1.00 18.00 22.64
N ILE A 232 -1.98 18.58 21.93
CA ILE A 232 -2.41 19.95 22.13
C ILE A 232 -3.00 20.15 23.53
N ILE A 233 -3.81 19.20 24.03
CA ILE A 233 -4.33 19.26 25.40
C ILE A 233 -3.20 19.23 26.44
N ILE A 234 -2.19 18.41 26.21
CA ILE A 234 -1.01 18.35 27.09
C ILE A 234 -0.26 19.68 27.05
N LEU A 235 0.06 20.17 25.83
CA LEU A 235 0.80 21.43 25.64
C LEU A 235 0.05 22.68 26.13
N ALA A 236 -1.28 22.65 26.09
CA ALA A 236 -2.09 23.78 26.58
C ALA A 236 -2.12 23.90 28.10
N ARG A 237 -1.63 22.89 28.83
CA ARG A 237 -1.51 22.89 30.30
C ARG A 237 -0.20 23.48 30.81
N PHE A 238 0.77 23.62 29.92
CA PHE A 238 2.08 24.23 30.20
C PHE A 238 2.21 25.60 29.55
#